data_c19967a15f6d278e7a72682b6e7b0ca5
#
_entry.id   c19967a15f6d278e7a72682b6e7b0ca5
#
_cell.length_a   1.000
_cell.length_b   1.000
_cell.length_c   1.000
_cell.angle_alpha   90.00
_cell.angle_beta   90.00
_cell.angle_gamma   90.00
#
_symmetry.space_group_name_H-M   'P 1'
#
loop_
_entity.id
_entity.type
_entity.pdbx_description
1 polymer ?
#
loop_
_entity_poly.entity_id
_entity_poly.type
_entity_poly.pdbx_seq_one_letter_code
_entity_poly.pdbx_strand_id
1 'polypeptide(L)'
;MLFRSQTALAGDALNLALKDARSTQARDKLISLGTEVYSRGLDKADEFEADRLGVMLAARAGYDSYGLPAVLQTLQAMNAQDSGLALMFKTHPAPGERLGALGEKMLPTLDAYAAQPQLVERFAAEARSLPR
;
A
#
# COMPACT_ATOMS: atom_id res chain seq x y z
N MET A 1 16.43 -8.31 -13.86
CA MET A 1 16.67 -7.67 -15.17
C MET A 1 15.42 -7.54 -16.06
N LEU A 2 14.26 -8.00 -15.65
CA LEU A 2 13.01 -7.95 -16.44
C LEU A 2 12.18 -6.65 -16.25
N PHE A 3 12.47 -5.85 -15.24
CA PHE A 3 11.70 -4.61 -14.96
C PHE A 3 12.02 -3.42 -15.89
N ARG A 4 13.21 -3.41 -16.53
CA ARG A 4 13.59 -2.32 -17.45
C ARG A 4 12.90 -2.37 -18.82
N SER A 5 12.46 -3.53 -19.24
CA SER A 5 11.86 -3.68 -20.58
C SER A 5 10.38 -3.29 -20.65
N GLN A 6 9.64 -3.47 -19.55
CA GLN A 6 8.21 -3.09 -19.52
C GLN A 6 8.00 -1.58 -19.37
N THR A 7 8.87 -0.89 -18.64
CA THR A 7 8.84 0.57 -18.52
C THR A 7 9.25 1.27 -19.81
N ALA A 8 10.19 0.70 -20.57
CA ALA A 8 10.59 1.23 -21.88
C ALA A 8 9.47 1.10 -22.93
N LEU A 9 8.79 -0.05 -22.96
CA LEU A 9 7.65 -0.27 -23.88
C LEU A 9 6.45 0.63 -23.56
N ALA A 10 6.16 0.87 -22.28
CA ALA A 10 5.10 1.80 -21.87
C ALA A 10 5.47 3.24 -22.21
N GLY A 11 6.73 3.63 -22.06
CA GLY A 11 7.24 4.95 -22.43
C GLY A 11 7.21 5.20 -23.94
N ASP A 12 7.57 4.20 -24.74
CA ASP A 12 7.55 4.30 -26.21
C ASP A 12 6.13 4.34 -26.76
N ALA A 13 5.20 3.54 -26.21
CA ALA A 13 3.79 3.61 -26.58
C ALA A 13 3.16 4.95 -26.20
N LEU A 14 3.50 5.49 -25.04
CA LEU A 14 3.05 6.80 -24.59
C LEU A 14 3.60 7.92 -25.48
N ASN A 15 4.88 7.87 -25.87
CA ASN A 15 5.51 8.82 -26.78
C ASN A 15 4.90 8.77 -28.19
N LEU A 16 4.52 7.58 -28.67
CA LEU A 16 3.85 7.43 -29.95
C LEU A 16 2.44 8.05 -29.92
N ALA A 17 1.67 7.79 -28.87
CA ALA A 17 0.36 8.38 -28.66
C ALA A 17 0.41 9.91 -28.49
N LEU A 18 1.48 10.44 -27.89
CA LEU A 18 1.71 11.87 -27.72
C LEU A 18 2.06 12.59 -29.04
N LYS A 19 2.70 11.90 -29.98
CA LYS A 19 3.02 12.46 -31.31
C LYS A 19 1.78 12.68 -32.18
N ASP A 20 0.75 11.84 -31.99
CA ASP A 20 -0.51 11.92 -32.73
C ASP A 20 -1.56 12.87 -32.09
N ALA A 21 -1.32 13.34 -30.87
CA ALA A 21 -2.25 14.24 -30.18
C ALA A 21 -2.16 15.65 -30.76
N ARG A 22 -3.19 16.04 -31.52
CA ARG A 22 -3.26 17.35 -32.22
C ARG A 22 -3.57 18.55 -31.34
N SER A 23 -3.88 18.36 -30.04
CA SER A 23 -4.17 19.44 -29.09
C SER A 23 -3.31 19.34 -27.84
N THR A 24 -2.82 20.49 -27.36
CA THR A 24 -2.01 20.60 -26.13
C THR A 24 -2.77 20.06 -24.91
N GLN A 25 -4.08 20.33 -24.82
CA GLN A 25 -4.93 19.84 -23.75
C GLN A 25 -5.07 18.30 -23.71
N ALA A 26 -5.18 17.66 -24.88
CA ALA A 26 -5.24 16.20 -24.94
C ALA A 26 -3.91 15.55 -24.53
N ARG A 27 -2.79 16.18 -24.91
CA ARG A 27 -1.45 15.75 -24.49
C ARG A 27 -1.26 15.86 -22.97
N ASP A 28 -1.60 17.01 -22.40
CA ASP A 28 -1.48 17.26 -20.96
C ASP A 28 -2.35 16.30 -20.15
N LYS A 29 -3.55 16.01 -20.62
CA LYS A 29 -4.45 15.04 -19.99
C LYS A 29 -3.91 13.60 -20.07
N LEU A 30 -3.33 13.21 -21.22
CA LEU A 30 -2.71 11.89 -21.38
C LEU A 30 -1.46 11.73 -20.50
N ILE A 31 -0.62 12.77 -20.41
CA ILE A 31 0.56 12.78 -19.53
C ILE A 31 0.11 12.67 -18.07
N SER A 32 -0.87 13.46 -17.65
CA SER A 32 -1.43 13.43 -16.29
C SER A 32 -2.00 12.07 -15.94
N LEU A 33 -2.81 11.46 -16.82
CA LEU A 33 -3.36 10.13 -16.62
C LEU A 33 -2.28 9.05 -16.58
N GLY A 34 -1.30 9.12 -17.47
CA GLY A 34 -0.19 8.16 -17.50
C GLY A 34 0.68 8.26 -16.25
N THR A 35 0.97 9.46 -15.79
CA THR A 35 1.72 9.70 -14.54
C THR A 35 0.94 9.21 -13.33
N GLU A 36 -0.36 9.46 -13.28
CA GLU A 36 -1.22 9.02 -12.18
C GLU A 36 -1.32 7.48 -12.11
N VAL A 37 -1.53 6.81 -13.26
CA VAL A 37 -1.57 5.34 -13.32
C VAL A 37 -0.24 4.73 -12.94
N TYR A 38 0.86 5.31 -13.38
CA TYR A 38 2.22 4.84 -13.05
C TYR A 38 2.53 5.03 -11.57
N SER A 39 2.24 6.20 -11.01
CA SER A 39 2.41 6.51 -9.60
C SER A 39 1.59 5.57 -8.72
N ARG A 40 0.31 5.40 -9.00
CA ARG A 40 -0.57 4.48 -8.26
C ARG A 40 -0.11 3.01 -8.33
N GLY A 41 0.46 2.59 -9.44
CA GLY A 41 0.98 1.24 -9.59
C GLY A 41 2.24 0.97 -8.74
N LEU A 42 3.13 1.96 -8.64
CA LEU A 42 4.31 1.90 -7.78
C LEU A 42 3.92 1.97 -6.31
N ASP A 43 3.06 2.91 -5.95
CA ASP A 43 2.60 3.10 -4.58
C ASP A 43 1.90 1.85 -4.01
N LYS A 44 1.14 1.12 -4.84
CA LYS A 44 0.51 -0.15 -4.43
C LYS A 44 1.53 -1.21 -4.05
N ALA A 45 2.58 -1.40 -4.85
CA ALA A 45 3.62 -2.38 -4.59
C ALA A 45 4.39 -2.04 -3.30
N ASP A 46 4.67 -0.76 -3.10
CA ASP A 46 5.36 -0.26 -1.91
C ASP A 46 4.50 -0.44 -0.64
N GLU A 47 3.19 -0.23 -0.73
CA GLU A 47 2.25 -0.47 0.38
C GLU A 47 2.22 -1.96 0.79
N PHE A 48 2.15 -2.87 -0.17
CA PHE A 48 2.17 -4.30 0.13
C PHE A 48 3.50 -4.75 0.75
N GLU A 49 4.61 -4.20 0.28
CA GLU A 49 5.91 -4.48 0.88
C GLU A 49 6.06 -3.88 2.27
N ALA A 50 5.58 -2.66 2.49
CA ALA A 50 5.56 -2.01 3.79
C ALA A 50 4.70 -2.79 4.80
N ASP A 51 3.54 -3.29 4.40
CA ASP A 51 2.69 -4.13 5.22
C ASP A 51 3.41 -5.41 5.64
N ARG A 52 4.01 -6.10 4.68
CA ARG A 52 4.76 -7.33 4.92
C ARG A 52 5.93 -7.12 5.89
N LEU A 53 6.72 -6.08 5.67
CA LEU A 53 7.84 -5.73 6.53
C LEU A 53 7.37 -5.28 7.91
N GLY A 54 6.31 -4.49 7.99
CA GLY A 54 5.74 -3.99 9.24
C GLY A 54 5.27 -5.12 10.15
N VAL A 55 4.56 -6.10 9.60
CA VAL A 55 4.13 -7.29 10.33
C VAL A 55 5.32 -8.12 10.81
N MET A 56 6.33 -8.32 9.96
CA MET A 56 7.53 -9.07 10.33
C MET A 56 8.32 -8.37 11.45
N LEU A 57 8.45 -7.05 11.37
CA LEU A 57 9.13 -6.26 12.39
C LEU A 57 8.38 -6.29 13.72
N ALA A 58 7.04 -6.18 13.69
CA ALA A 58 6.20 -6.31 14.88
C ALA A 58 6.39 -7.67 15.55
N ALA A 59 6.33 -8.76 14.78
CA ALA A 59 6.53 -10.11 15.27
C ALA A 59 7.91 -10.28 15.92
N ARG A 60 8.99 -9.81 15.28
CA ARG A 60 10.35 -9.87 15.82
C ARG A 60 10.53 -9.01 17.06
N ALA A 61 9.80 -7.93 17.19
CA ALA A 61 9.79 -7.07 18.37
C ALA A 61 8.96 -7.64 19.54
N GLY A 62 8.30 -8.79 19.33
CA GLY A 62 7.48 -9.45 20.34
C GLY A 62 6.02 -8.98 20.39
N TYR A 63 5.58 -8.19 19.40
CA TYR A 63 4.18 -7.78 19.27
C TYR A 63 3.35 -8.82 18.52
N ASP A 64 2.02 -8.75 18.70
CA ASP A 64 1.08 -9.54 17.93
C ASP A 64 1.21 -9.24 16.43
N SER A 65 1.52 -10.25 15.65
CA SER A 65 1.67 -10.15 14.20
C SER A 65 0.36 -9.89 13.46
N TYR A 66 -0.78 -10.19 14.09
CA TYR A 66 -2.12 -9.99 13.54
C TYR A 66 -2.71 -8.60 13.84
N GLY A 67 -1.96 -7.71 14.49
CA GLY A 67 -2.39 -6.35 14.77
C GLY A 67 -2.73 -5.55 13.52
N LEU A 68 -1.87 -5.55 12.50
CA LEU A 68 -2.15 -4.88 11.22
C LEU A 68 -3.33 -5.51 10.47
N PRO A 69 -3.45 -6.82 10.29
CA PRO A 69 -4.66 -7.44 9.75
C PRO A 69 -5.94 -7.02 10.46
N ALA A 70 -5.95 -6.95 11.78
CA ALA A 70 -7.12 -6.51 12.55
C ALA A 70 -7.50 -5.04 12.26
N VAL A 71 -6.52 -4.16 12.13
CA VAL A 71 -6.74 -2.75 11.73
C VAL A 71 -7.32 -2.68 10.32
N LEU A 72 -6.77 -3.43 9.38
CA LEU A 72 -7.26 -3.47 7.99
C LEU A 72 -8.70 -3.99 7.89
N GLN A 73 -9.05 -5.01 8.69
CA GLN A 73 -10.44 -5.49 8.81
C GLN A 73 -11.37 -4.42 9.36
N THR A 74 -10.93 -3.70 10.37
CA THR A 74 -11.69 -2.58 10.94
C THR A 74 -11.92 -1.49 9.91
N LEU A 75 -10.89 -1.10 9.16
CA LEU A 75 -11.01 -0.10 8.08
C LEU A 75 -11.93 -0.57 6.96
N GLN A 76 -11.92 -1.86 6.62
CA GLN A 76 -12.80 -2.43 5.61
C GLN A 76 -14.27 -2.40 6.04
N ALA A 77 -14.53 -2.53 7.34
CA ALA A 77 -15.89 -2.47 7.90
C ALA A 77 -16.42 -1.03 8.05
N MET A 78 -15.54 -0.02 7.97
CA MET A 78 -15.93 1.39 8.06
C MET A 78 -16.58 1.87 6.77
N ASN A 79 -17.45 2.88 6.88
CA ASN A 79 -18.13 3.44 5.71
C ASN A 79 -17.16 4.24 4.83
N ALA A 80 -16.90 3.73 3.61
CA ALA A 80 -16.05 4.38 2.61
C ALA A 80 -16.56 5.76 2.14
N GLN A 81 -17.76 6.15 2.53
CA GLN A 81 -18.38 7.45 2.20
C GLN A 81 -17.92 8.58 3.13
N ASP A 82 -17.26 8.24 4.23
CA ASP A 82 -16.68 9.24 5.12
C ASP A 82 -15.52 9.96 4.41
N SER A 83 -15.53 11.30 4.39
CA SER A 83 -14.64 12.10 3.54
C SER A 83 -13.14 11.82 3.74
N GLY A 84 -12.72 11.56 4.97
CA GLY A 84 -11.34 11.22 5.30
C GLY A 84 -10.95 9.83 4.80
N LEU A 85 -11.81 8.84 5.00
CA LEU A 85 -11.61 7.47 4.54
C LEU A 85 -11.70 7.35 3.02
N ALA A 86 -12.60 8.11 2.38
CA ALA A 86 -12.72 8.13 0.92
C ALA A 86 -11.43 8.61 0.25
N LEU A 87 -10.75 9.61 0.81
CA LEU A 87 -9.45 10.07 0.31
C LEU A 87 -8.38 8.99 0.46
N MET A 88 -8.32 8.35 1.63
CA MET A 88 -7.37 7.27 1.89
C MET A 88 -7.57 6.10 0.91
N PHE A 89 -8.81 5.68 0.65
CA PHE A 89 -9.11 4.59 -0.29
C PHE A 89 -8.85 4.96 -1.76
N LYS A 90 -8.76 6.26 -2.09
CA LYS A 90 -8.34 6.70 -3.42
C LYS A 90 -6.84 6.65 -3.63
N THR A 91 -6.07 6.88 -2.58
CA THR A 91 -4.60 7.02 -2.64
C THR A 91 -3.86 5.75 -2.27
N HIS A 92 -4.47 4.88 -1.47
CA HIS A 92 -3.90 3.60 -1.03
C HIS A 92 -4.66 2.40 -1.61
N PRO A 93 -4.06 1.20 -1.67
CA PRO A 93 -4.79 -0.01 -1.99
C PRO A 93 -5.94 -0.26 -1.00
N ALA A 94 -7.03 -0.83 -1.49
CA ALA A 94 -8.16 -1.16 -0.64
C ALA A 94 -7.74 -2.11 0.51
N PRO A 95 -8.30 -1.93 1.74
CA PRO A 95 -7.95 -2.79 2.86
C PRO A 95 -8.11 -4.29 2.58
N GLY A 96 -9.12 -4.68 1.79
CA GLY A 96 -9.32 -6.07 1.37
C GLY A 96 -8.20 -6.60 0.45
N GLU A 97 -7.67 -5.78 -0.45
CA GLU A 97 -6.52 -6.15 -1.29
C GLU A 97 -5.27 -6.35 -0.42
N ARG A 98 -5.04 -5.47 0.54
CA ARG A 98 -3.92 -5.55 1.49
C ARG A 98 -4.03 -6.79 2.37
N LEU A 99 -5.22 -7.09 2.88
CA LEU A 99 -5.48 -8.32 3.65
C LEU A 99 -5.20 -9.59 2.84
N GLY A 100 -5.64 -9.63 1.57
CA GLY A 100 -5.38 -10.75 0.68
C GLY A 100 -3.88 -10.97 0.47
N ALA A 101 -3.14 -9.90 0.15
CA ALA A 101 -1.69 -9.95 -0.05
C ALA A 101 -0.92 -10.37 1.21
N LEU A 102 -1.35 -9.92 2.39
CA LEU A 102 -0.78 -10.34 3.67
C LEU A 102 -1.09 -11.82 3.96
N GLY A 103 -2.33 -12.27 3.75
CA GLY A 103 -2.74 -13.64 4.02
C GLY A 103 -1.91 -14.67 3.27
N GLU A 104 -1.63 -14.45 2.00
CA GLU A 104 -0.80 -15.34 1.18
C GLU A 104 0.65 -15.46 1.69
N LYS A 105 1.19 -14.40 2.26
CA LYS A 105 2.58 -14.33 2.72
C LYS A 105 2.77 -14.67 4.18
N MET A 106 1.76 -14.36 5.02
CA MET A 106 1.87 -14.46 6.49
C MET A 106 1.61 -15.87 7.01
N LEU A 107 0.60 -16.55 6.49
CA LEU A 107 0.12 -17.81 7.05
C LEU A 107 1.22 -18.88 7.27
N PRO A 108 2.14 -19.12 6.33
CA PRO A 108 3.18 -20.12 6.55
C PRO A 108 4.29 -19.69 7.52
N THR A 109 4.56 -18.38 7.61
CA THR A 109 5.77 -17.86 8.26
C THR A 109 5.50 -17.27 9.64
N LEU A 110 4.30 -16.76 9.89
CA LEU A 110 3.96 -16.01 11.10
C LEU A 110 3.06 -16.76 12.07
N ASP A 111 2.65 -17.96 11.73
CA ASP A 111 1.83 -18.80 12.60
C ASP A 111 2.52 -19.08 13.96
N ALA A 112 3.85 -19.19 13.95
CA ALA A 112 4.66 -19.32 15.15
C ALA A 112 4.57 -18.10 16.10
N TYR A 113 4.15 -16.94 15.59
CA TYR A 113 4.02 -15.69 16.36
C TYR A 113 2.58 -15.33 16.70
N ALA A 114 1.61 -16.17 16.36
CA ALA A 114 0.17 -15.89 16.52
C ALA A 114 -0.26 -15.70 17.97
N ALA A 115 0.48 -16.26 18.93
CA ALA A 115 0.16 -16.18 20.36
C ALA A 115 0.86 -15.03 21.10
N GLN A 116 1.52 -14.10 20.38
CA GLN A 116 2.22 -13.00 21.03
C GLN A 116 1.24 -11.94 21.56
N PRO A 117 1.57 -11.26 22.69
CA PRO A 117 0.73 -10.23 23.27
C PRO A 117 0.74 -8.94 22.44
N GLN A 118 -0.32 -8.16 22.55
CA GLN A 118 -0.40 -6.85 21.88
C GLN A 118 0.56 -5.80 22.46
N LEU A 119 1.02 -5.97 23.70
CA LEU A 119 1.97 -5.08 24.40
C LEU A 119 1.54 -3.59 24.36
N VAL A 120 0.27 -3.33 24.60
CA VAL A 120 -0.33 -1.97 24.51
C VAL A 120 0.38 -0.97 25.43
N GLU A 121 0.74 -1.39 26.66
CA GLU A 121 1.44 -0.53 27.63
C GLU A 121 2.84 -0.14 27.15
N ARG A 122 3.58 -1.09 26.55
CA ARG A 122 4.89 -0.84 25.97
C ARG A 122 4.79 0.16 24.83
N PHE A 123 3.85 -0.05 23.91
CA PHE A 123 3.60 0.88 22.82
C PHE A 123 3.24 2.28 23.33
N ALA A 124 2.35 2.39 24.32
CA ALA A 124 1.95 3.67 24.90
C ALA A 124 3.10 4.39 25.63
N ALA A 125 4.00 3.65 26.24
CA ALA A 125 5.19 4.21 26.88
C ALA A 125 6.16 4.82 25.84
N GLU A 126 6.45 4.06 24.78
CA GLU A 126 7.31 4.52 23.68
C GLU A 126 6.69 5.71 22.93
N ALA A 127 5.40 5.67 22.63
CA ALA A 127 4.71 6.77 21.95
C ALA A 127 4.72 8.07 22.76
N ARG A 128 4.69 7.99 24.09
CA ARG A 128 4.81 9.18 24.96
C ARG A 128 6.22 9.78 24.99
N SER A 129 7.24 9.00 24.69
CA SER A 129 8.63 9.45 24.66
C SER A 129 9.00 10.20 23.39
N LEU A 130 8.16 10.15 22.35
CA LEU A 130 8.41 10.84 21.09
C LEU A 130 8.27 12.37 21.26
N PRO A 131 9.16 13.18 20.68
CA PRO A 131 9.02 14.64 20.67
C PRO A 131 7.73 15.02 19.89
N ARG A 132 7.00 16.01 20.45
CA ARG A 132 5.81 16.58 19.81
C ARG A 132 6.20 17.65 18.81
#